data_c65e0d4d543320ef086c891ab663b54e
#
_entry.id   c65e0d4d543320ef086c891ab663b54e
#
_cell.length_a   1.000
_cell.length_b   1.000
_cell.length_c   1.000
_cell.angle_alpha   90.00
_cell.angle_beta   90.00
_cell.angle_gamma   90.00
#
_symmetry.space_group_name_H-M   'P 1'
#
loop_
_entity.id
_entity.type
_entity.pdbx_description
1 polymer ?
#
loop_
_entity_poly.entity_id
_entity_poly.type
_entity_poly.pdbx_seq_one_letter_code
_entity_poly.pdbx_strand_id
1 'polypeptide(L)'
;MEHIFEIVLTVFLAVLGSNGLWAFIQSRSTAKSARDRMILGLGHAEIFRVTEKYIHRNGITMDELEDLDKYLFKPYSELGGNGTAATAVQKCRELPIITKAEAERRDNLESQN
;
A
#
# COMPACT_ATOMS: atom_id res chain seq x y z
N MET A 1 49.65 -19.13 10.78
CA MET A 1 48.17 -19.20 10.65
C MET A 1 47.42 -18.40 11.71
N GLU A 2 47.91 -18.39 12.95
CA GLU A 2 47.26 -17.63 14.03
C GLU A 2 47.21 -16.12 13.77
N HIS A 3 48.28 -15.54 13.18
CA HIS A 3 48.30 -14.11 12.89
C HIS A 3 47.30 -13.71 11.80
N ILE A 4 47.03 -14.57 10.83
CA ILE A 4 46.07 -14.31 9.77
C ILE A 4 44.67 -14.25 10.36
N PHE A 5 44.34 -15.17 11.25
CA PHE A 5 43.03 -15.19 11.92
C PHE A 5 42.80 -13.92 12.77
N GLU A 6 43.83 -13.50 13.51
CA GLU A 6 43.73 -12.27 14.31
C GLU A 6 43.55 -11.03 13.46
N ILE A 7 44.27 -10.94 12.32
CA ILE A 7 44.13 -9.83 11.40
C ILE A 7 42.76 -9.81 10.78
N VAL A 8 42.23 -10.94 10.35
CA VAL A 8 40.88 -11.07 9.77
C VAL A 8 39.84 -10.68 10.79
N LEU A 9 39.98 -11.16 12.04
CA LEU A 9 39.04 -10.83 13.12
C LEU A 9 39.07 -9.34 13.42
N THR A 10 40.25 -8.72 13.48
CA THR A 10 40.39 -7.29 13.75
C THR A 10 39.75 -6.45 12.66
N VAL A 11 39.96 -6.80 11.40
CA VAL A 11 39.34 -6.11 10.26
C VAL A 11 37.83 -6.28 10.28
N PHE A 12 37.34 -7.48 10.59
CA PHE A 12 35.93 -7.77 10.68
C PHE A 12 35.26 -6.93 11.77
N LEU A 13 35.88 -6.86 12.95
CA LEU A 13 35.37 -6.04 14.07
C LEU A 13 35.41 -4.54 13.73
N ALA A 14 36.46 -4.07 13.04
CA ALA A 14 36.56 -2.69 12.60
C ALA A 14 35.45 -2.33 11.61
N VAL A 15 35.14 -3.21 10.68
CA VAL A 15 34.06 -3.01 9.72
C VAL A 15 32.71 -2.97 10.43
N LEU A 16 32.45 -3.93 11.34
CA LEU A 16 31.22 -3.98 12.12
C LEU A 16 31.03 -2.77 13.02
N GLY A 17 32.14 -2.26 13.56
CA GLY A 17 32.12 -1.12 14.46
C GLY A 17 32.22 0.23 13.75
N SER A 18 32.25 0.24 12.42
CA SER A 18 32.41 1.51 11.69
C SER A 18 31.10 2.31 11.69
N ASN A 19 31.21 3.60 11.97
CA ASN A 19 30.06 4.50 11.95
C ASN A 19 29.45 4.61 10.55
N GLY A 20 30.26 4.46 9.51
CA GLY A 20 29.80 4.50 8.13
C GLY A 20 28.87 3.35 7.78
N LEU A 21 29.15 2.13 8.27
CA LEU A 21 28.29 0.98 8.02
C LEU A 21 26.95 1.14 8.71
N TRP A 22 26.95 1.57 9.97
CA TRP A 22 25.71 1.82 10.71
C TRP A 22 24.88 2.95 10.07
N ALA A 23 25.55 4.04 9.66
CA ALA A 23 24.89 5.14 8.97
C ALA A 23 24.26 4.69 7.67
N PHE A 24 24.94 3.81 6.92
CA PHE A 24 24.43 3.25 5.67
C PHE A 24 23.21 2.38 5.91
N ILE A 25 23.26 1.49 6.92
CA ILE A 25 22.13 0.61 7.27
C ILE A 25 20.92 1.45 7.73
N GLN A 26 21.13 2.45 8.57
CA GLN A 26 20.08 3.33 9.06
C GLN A 26 19.46 4.14 7.92
N SER A 27 20.29 4.68 7.03
CA SER A 27 19.82 5.45 5.87
C SER A 27 18.96 4.59 4.96
N ARG A 28 19.39 3.35 4.70
CA ARG A 28 18.63 2.43 3.86
C ARG A 28 17.29 2.04 4.51
N SER A 29 17.29 1.78 5.82
CA SER A 29 16.09 1.45 6.57
C SER A 29 15.12 2.64 6.60
N THR A 30 15.62 3.86 6.82
CA THR A 30 14.81 5.08 6.81
C THR A 30 14.18 5.33 5.44
N ALA A 31 14.94 5.16 4.36
CA ALA A 31 14.46 5.33 3.00
C ALA A 31 13.35 4.32 2.68
N LYS A 32 13.51 3.05 3.09
CA LYS A 32 12.50 2.01 2.90
C LYS A 32 11.23 2.35 3.68
N SER A 33 11.37 2.78 4.93
CA SER A 33 10.24 3.15 5.79
C SER A 33 9.48 4.36 5.21
N ALA A 34 10.20 5.36 4.70
CA ALA A 34 9.58 6.52 4.07
C ALA A 34 8.84 6.14 2.80
N ARG A 35 9.42 5.25 2.00
CA ARG A 35 8.78 4.74 0.79
C ARG A 35 7.50 3.99 1.13
N ASP A 36 7.55 3.10 2.11
CA ASP A 36 6.40 2.31 2.52
C ASP A 36 5.27 3.21 3.02
N ARG A 37 5.60 4.23 3.81
CA ARG A 37 4.60 5.20 4.28
C ARG A 37 3.99 5.99 3.14
N MET A 38 4.78 6.37 2.15
CA MET A 38 4.28 7.09 0.98
C MET A 38 3.34 6.21 0.16
N ILE A 39 3.72 4.95 -0.07
CA ILE A 39 2.89 3.98 -0.79
C ILE A 39 1.59 3.74 -0.02
N LEU A 40 1.66 3.57 1.30
CA LEU A 40 0.47 3.41 2.14
C LEU A 40 -0.43 4.64 2.06
N GLY A 41 0.15 5.83 2.09
CA GLY A 41 -0.60 7.09 1.96
C GLY A 41 -1.31 7.21 0.62
N LEU A 42 -0.61 6.90 -0.46
CA LEU A 42 -1.18 6.93 -1.80
C LEU A 42 -2.26 5.85 -1.96
N GLY A 43 -2.03 4.65 -1.44
CA GLY A 43 -3.01 3.58 -1.44
C GLY A 43 -4.26 3.94 -0.65
N HIS A 44 -4.08 4.53 0.52
CA HIS A 44 -5.17 5.02 1.36
C HIS A 44 -6.03 6.05 0.59
N ALA A 45 -5.38 7.04 0.00
CA ALA A 45 -6.07 8.08 -0.76
C ALA A 45 -6.83 7.50 -1.96
N GLU A 46 -6.23 6.59 -2.70
CA GLU A 46 -6.87 5.96 -3.85
C GLU A 46 -8.04 5.06 -3.45
N ILE A 47 -7.89 4.28 -2.38
CA ILE A 47 -8.98 3.44 -1.86
C ILE A 47 -10.16 4.32 -1.46
N PHE A 48 -9.93 5.43 -0.75
CA PHE A 48 -11.00 6.32 -0.35
C PHE A 48 -11.66 6.98 -1.54
N ARG A 49 -10.89 7.39 -2.54
CA ARG A 49 -11.42 8.02 -3.75
C ARG A 49 -12.38 7.08 -4.49
N VAL A 50 -11.97 5.84 -4.71
CA VAL A 50 -12.79 4.89 -5.48
C VAL A 50 -13.97 4.35 -4.67
N THR A 51 -13.77 4.09 -3.37
CA THR A 51 -14.86 3.59 -2.51
C THR A 51 -15.96 4.64 -2.35
N GLU A 52 -15.56 5.90 -2.15
CA GLU A 52 -16.52 7.02 -2.05
C GLU A 52 -17.34 7.15 -3.34
N LYS A 53 -16.69 7.03 -4.48
CA LYS A 53 -17.35 7.06 -5.78
C LYS A 53 -18.38 5.94 -5.90
N TYR A 54 -18.02 4.71 -5.55
CA TYR A 54 -18.91 3.56 -5.66
C TYR A 54 -20.07 3.64 -4.68
N ILE A 55 -19.80 4.06 -3.45
CA ILE A 55 -20.85 4.22 -2.43
C ILE A 55 -21.84 5.31 -2.84
N HIS A 56 -21.35 6.44 -3.33
CA HIS A 56 -22.19 7.55 -3.78
C HIS A 56 -23.05 7.13 -4.98
N ARG A 57 -22.47 6.35 -5.89
CA ARG A 57 -23.20 5.81 -7.04
C ARG A 57 -24.21 4.73 -6.64
N ASN A 58 -24.05 4.15 -5.45
CA ASN A 58 -24.87 3.07 -4.90
C ASN A 58 -24.87 1.80 -5.75
N GLY A 59 -23.72 1.44 -6.27
CA GLY A 59 -23.54 0.22 -7.03
C GLY A 59 -22.09 0.03 -7.47
N ILE A 60 -21.71 -1.19 -7.67
CA ILE A 60 -20.36 -1.56 -8.06
C ILE A 60 -20.42 -2.71 -9.08
N THR A 61 -19.57 -2.67 -10.09
CA THR A 61 -19.46 -3.78 -11.02
C THR A 61 -18.55 -4.87 -10.45
N MET A 62 -18.65 -6.08 -10.99
CA MET A 62 -17.78 -7.19 -10.57
C MET A 62 -16.31 -6.87 -10.78
N ASP A 63 -15.98 -6.25 -11.92
CA ASP A 63 -14.59 -5.88 -12.23
C ASP A 63 -14.06 -4.84 -11.26
N GLU A 64 -14.87 -3.84 -10.93
CA GLU A 64 -14.51 -2.80 -9.95
C GLU A 64 -14.28 -3.40 -8.57
N LEU A 65 -15.13 -4.33 -8.17
CA LEU A 65 -14.99 -5.00 -6.87
C LEU A 65 -13.71 -5.85 -6.83
N GLU A 66 -13.42 -6.58 -7.90
CA GLU A 66 -12.19 -7.37 -8.01
C GLU A 66 -10.95 -6.46 -7.95
N ASP A 67 -10.95 -5.36 -8.70
CA ASP A 67 -9.84 -4.41 -8.70
C ASP A 67 -9.63 -3.83 -7.31
N LEU A 68 -10.70 -3.46 -6.63
CA LEU A 68 -10.63 -2.89 -5.29
C LEU A 68 -10.06 -3.89 -4.29
N ASP A 69 -10.57 -5.11 -4.26
CA ASP A 69 -10.14 -6.14 -3.30
C ASP A 69 -8.74 -6.65 -3.61
N LYS A 70 -8.46 -6.99 -4.84
CA LYS A 70 -7.28 -7.75 -5.23
C LYS A 70 -6.07 -6.87 -5.51
N TYR A 71 -6.28 -5.74 -6.15
CA TYR A 71 -5.19 -4.89 -6.62
C TYR A 71 -4.95 -3.64 -5.77
N LEU A 72 -5.92 -3.22 -4.98
CA LEU A 72 -5.76 -2.06 -4.08
C LEU A 72 -5.72 -2.47 -2.62
N PHE A 73 -6.77 -3.10 -2.12
CA PHE A 73 -6.89 -3.36 -0.68
C PHE A 73 -5.96 -4.45 -0.18
N LYS A 74 -5.83 -5.56 -0.91
CA LYS A 74 -4.97 -6.66 -0.48
C LYS A 74 -3.49 -6.24 -0.35
N PRO A 75 -2.87 -5.60 -1.36
CA PRO A 75 -1.51 -5.11 -1.20
C PRO A 75 -1.38 -4.04 -0.10
N TYR A 76 -2.37 -3.17 0.02
CA TYR A 76 -2.40 -2.15 1.07
C TYR A 76 -2.40 -2.79 2.46
N SER A 77 -3.22 -3.82 2.66
CA SER A 77 -3.29 -4.57 3.91
C SER A 77 -1.99 -5.32 4.20
N GLU A 78 -1.38 -5.92 3.18
CA GLU A 78 -0.10 -6.64 3.32
C GLU A 78 1.04 -5.70 3.71
N LEU A 79 0.98 -4.43 3.29
CA LEU A 79 1.95 -3.42 3.69
C LEU A 79 1.71 -2.86 5.10
N GLY A 80 0.65 -3.32 5.77
CA GLY A 80 0.33 -2.88 7.11
C GLY A 80 -0.80 -1.85 7.21
N GLY A 81 -1.44 -1.53 6.07
CA GLY A 81 -2.60 -0.63 6.08
C GLY A 81 -3.85 -1.34 6.59
N ASN A 82 -4.68 -0.61 7.31
CA ASN A 82 -5.90 -1.18 7.90
C ASN A 82 -6.87 -0.05 8.26
N GLY A 83 -7.82 -0.35 9.15
CA GLY A 83 -8.67 0.65 9.79
C GLY A 83 -9.77 1.17 8.87
N THR A 84 -9.80 2.48 8.66
CA THR A 84 -10.87 3.15 7.91
C THR A 84 -11.00 2.66 6.47
N ALA A 85 -9.87 2.33 5.83
CA ALA A 85 -9.87 1.79 4.48
C ALA A 85 -10.58 0.43 4.44
N ALA A 86 -10.36 -0.43 5.43
CA ALA A 86 -11.03 -1.72 5.54
C ALA A 86 -12.55 -1.54 5.65
N THR A 87 -12.99 -0.58 6.44
CA THR A 87 -14.40 -0.25 6.60
C THR A 87 -15.02 0.23 5.29
N ALA A 88 -14.32 1.10 4.57
CA ALA A 88 -14.79 1.61 3.28
C ALA A 88 -14.91 0.49 2.24
N VAL A 89 -13.93 -0.40 2.18
CA VAL A 89 -13.95 -1.55 1.28
C VAL A 89 -15.11 -2.49 1.63
N GLN A 90 -15.35 -2.71 2.92
CA GLN A 90 -16.46 -3.55 3.37
C GLN A 90 -17.81 -2.99 2.94
N LYS A 91 -17.98 -1.67 3.02
CA LYS A 91 -19.19 -1.02 2.54
C LYS A 91 -19.38 -1.23 1.03
N CYS A 92 -18.28 -1.21 0.27
CA CYS A 92 -18.35 -1.48 -1.16
C CYS A 92 -18.75 -2.93 -1.46
N ARG A 93 -18.31 -3.88 -0.64
CA ARG A 93 -18.70 -5.30 -0.80
C ARG A 93 -20.20 -5.51 -0.59
N GLU A 94 -20.82 -4.64 0.18
CA GLU A 94 -22.26 -4.70 0.46
C GLU A 94 -23.11 -3.98 -0.59
N LEU A 95 -22.49 -3.26 -1.52
CA LEU A 95 -23.21 -2.56 -2.58
C LEU A 95 -23.83 -3.55 -3.58
N PRO A 96 -24.95 -3.16 -4.21
CA PRO A 96 -25.52 -3.96 -5.28
C PRO A 96 -24.53 -4.12 -6.44
N ILE A 97 -24.46 -5.33 -6.98
CA ILE A 97 -23.65 -5.59 -8.17
C ILE A 97 -24.45 -5.12 -9.39
N ILE A 98 -23.89 -4.20 -10.14
CA ILE A 98 -24.54 -3.62 -11.31
C ILE A 98 -23.72 -3.92 -12.57
N THR A 99 -24.35 -3.79 -13.73
CA THR A 99 -23.69 -3.99 -15.00
C THR A 99 -22.82 -2.77 -15.34
N LYS A 100 -21.86 -2.97 -16.20
CA LYS A 100 -21.00 -1.88 -16.67
C LYS A 100 -21.82 -0.76 -17.33
N ALA A 101 -22.81 -1.14 -18.12
CA ALA A 101 -23.70 -0.16 -18.78
C ALA A 101 -24.46 0.67 -17.74
N GLU A 102 -24.98 0.04 -16.69
CA GLU A 102 -25.68 0.76 -15.62
C GLU A 102 -24.73 1.68 -14.85
N ALA A 103 -23.50 1.21 -14.61
CA ALA A 103 -22.48 2.02 -13.95
C ALA A 103 -22.17 3.29 -14.76
N GLU A 104 -21.97 3.13 -16.05
CA GLU A 104 -21.72 4.25 -16.96
C GLU A 104 -22.90 5.23 -16.99
N ARG A 105 -24.12 4.71 -17.01
CA ARG A 105 -25.33 5.54 -17.00
C ARG A 105 -25.40 6.38 -15.73
N ARG A 106 -25.13 5.79 -14.58
CA ARG A 106 -25.15 6.50 -13.28
C ARG A 106 -24.04 7.53 -13.19
N ASP A 107 -22.84 7.19 -13.68
CA ASP A 107 -21.70 8.11 -13.69
C ASP A 107 -21.99 9.32 -14.59
N ASN A 108 -22.62 9.10 -15.73
CA ASN A 108 -22.98 10.18 -16.64
C ASN A 108 -24.04 11.12 -16.05
N LEU A 109 -25.03 10.57 -15.35
CA LEU A 109 -26.03 11.36 -14.66
C LEU A 109 -25.41 12.23 -13.57
N GLU A 110 -24.45 11.71 -12.86
CA GLU A 110 -23.75 12.42 -11.79
C GLU A 110 -22.89 13.57 -12.35
N SER A 111 -22.23 13.34 -13.46
CA SER A 111 -21.38 14.36 -14.09
C SER A 111 -22.17 15.53 -14.68
N GLN A 112 -23.49 15.38 -14.88
CA GLN A 112 -24.37 16.44 -15.39
C GLN A 112 -24.90 17.34 -14.26
N ASN A 113 -24.71 16.93 -13.01
CA ASN A 113 -25.08 17.70 -11.83
C ASN A 113 -23.85 18.38 -11.24
#